data_5a446568c84207be45b23d342f25bdb9
#
_entry.id   5a446568c84207be45b23d342f25bdb9
#
_cell.length_a   1.000
_cell.length_b   1.000
_cell.length_c   1.000
_cell.angle_alpha   90.00
_cell.angle_beta   90.00
_cell.angle_gamma   90.00
#
_symmetry.space_group_name_H-M   'P 1'
#
loop_
_entity.id
_entity.type
_entity.pdbx_description
1 polymer ?
#
loop_
_entity_poly.entity_id
_entity_poly.type
_entity_poly.pdbx_seq_one_letter_code
_entity_poly.pdbx_strand_id
1 'polypeptide(L)'
;MTTVFTVGHSTHTPEYFVDLLRQHGVTAVCDVRSRPYSRMNPQFNREELKEALRLAGIAYVFLGTELGGRSEDPDCYENGQVQYDRLAQTELFRRGLDRVRAGAETYSLALMCAEKEPLECHRTILVARHLDARGVDIRHIHGDGHTESHADAVERLLRQLRLPENDMFRSHAEVLADAYLIQERRIAYSPGTATPVQHKQAGIAAG
;
A
#
# COMPACT_ATOMS: atom_id res chain seq x y z
N MET A 1 14.31 -3.20 -16.14
CA MET A 1 13.40 -3.68 -15.08
C MET A 1 12.46 -2.52 -14.79
N THR A 2 11.16 -2.74 -14.78
CA THR A 2 10.18 -1.67 -14.58
C THR A 2 10.04 -1.39 -13.08
N THR A 3 10.22 -0.14 -12.66
CA THR A 3 10.07 0.27 -11.25
C THR A 3 8.68 0.86 -11.02
N VAL A 4 8.03 0.46 -9.93
CA VAL A 4 6.79 1.03 -9.43
C VAL A 4 7.01 1.51 -8.00
N PHE A 5 6.72 2.77 -7.73
CA PHE A 5 6.76 3.33 -6.39
C PHE A 5 5.48 3.01 -5.60
N THR A 6 5.54 3.07 -4.30
CA THR A 6 4.37 3.12 -3.42
C THR A 6 4.50 4.27 -2.44
N VAL A 7 3.41 4.92 -2.10
CA VAL A 7 3.40 6.07 -1.19
C VAL A 7 2.13 6.08 -0.34
N GLY A 8 2.23 6.58 0.89
CA GLY A 8 1.09 6.86 1.74
C GLY A 8 0.84 8.36 1.83
N HIS A 9 -0.40 8.81 1.57
CA HIS A 9 -0.69 10.24 1.72
C HIS A 9 -0.70 10.69 3.19
N SER A 10 -0.96 9.78 4.13
CA SER A 10 -0.96 10.06 5.58
C SER A 10 -1.82 11.30 5.92
N THR A 11 -1.27 12.16 6.78
CA THR A 11 -1.83 13.48 7.15
C THR A 11 -1.05 14.64 6.53
N HIS A 12 -0.35 14.38 5.43
CA HIS A 12 0.41 15.41 4.73
C HIS A 12 -0.49 16.51 4.17
N THR A 13 0.09 17.67 3.86
CA THR A 13 -0.58 18.64 2.99
C THR A 13 -0.50 18.17 1.54
N PRO A 14 -1.40 18.63 0.66
CA PRO A 14 -1.33 18.30 -0.77
C PRO A 14 -0.02 18.71 -1.41
N GLU A 15 0.51 19.88 -1.03
CA GLU A 15 1.77 20.42 -1.55
C GLU A 15 2.94 19.50 -1.20
N TYR A 16 3.06 19.11 0.08
CA TYR A 16 4.11 18.22 0.53
C TYR A 16 4.01 16.85 -0.15
N PHE A 17 2.80 16.33 -0.29
CA PHE A 17 2.58 15.07 -1.00
C PHE A 17 3.01 15.13 -2.47
N VAL A 18 2.69 16.23 -3.16
CA VAL A 18 3.13 16.47 -4.54
C VAL A 18 4.66 16.57 -4.61
N ASP A 19 5.29 17.24 -3.65
CA ASP A 19 6.75 17.36 -3.59
C ASP A 19 7.43 16.01 -3.38
N LEU A 20 6.87 15.14 -2.52
CA LEU A 20 7.35 13.75 -2.38
C LEU A 20 7.29 12.99 -3.72
N LEU A 21 6.22 13.12 -4.47
CA LEU A 21 6.10 12.48 -5.78
C LEU A 21 7.13 13.00 -6.78
N ARG A 22 7.32 14.33 -6.81
CA ARG A 22 8.28 15.00 -7.72
C ARG A 22 9.73 14.63 -7.41
N GLN A 23 10.11 14.48 -6.14
CA GLN A 23 11.46 14.05 -5.73
C GLN A 23 11.86 12.71 -6.37
N HIS A 24 10.88 11.85 -6.66
CA HIS A 24 11.10 10.55 -7.27
C HIS A 24 10.71 10.49 -8.74
N GLY A 25 10.43 11.64 -9.36
CA GLY A 25 10.08 11.72 -10.76
C GLY A 25 8.76 11.00 -11.10
N VAL A 26 7.84 10.86 -10.13
CA VAL A 26 6.54 10.22 -10.36
C VAL A 26 5.70 11.08 -11.29
N THR A 27 5.18 10.46 -12.35
CA THR A 27 4.35 11.12 -13.37
C THR A 27 2.89 10.66 -13.35
N ALA A 28 2.59 9.55 -12.65
CA ALA A 28 1.22 9.08 -12.47
C ALA A 28 1.00 8.42 -11.09
N VAL A 29 -0.15 8.68 -10.49
CA VAL A 29 -0.59 8.07 -9.23
C VAL A 29 -1.75 7.12 -9.51
N CYS A 30 -1.58 5.87 -9.06
CA CYS A 30 -2.63 4.86 -9.01
C CYS A 30 -3.21 4.80 -7.60
N ASP A 31 -4.41 5.33 -7.40
CA ASP A 31 -5.11 5.30 -6.13
C ASP A 31 -5.71 3.91 -5.90
N VAL A 32 -5.12 3.14 -4.98
CA VAL A 32 -5.56 1.77 -4.65
C VAL A 32 -6.45 1.70 -3.40
N ARG A 33 -6.92 2.83 -2.90
CA ARG A 33 -7.87 2.87 -1.78
C ARG A 33 -9.24 2.38 -2.23
N SER A 34 -9.82 1.40 -1.55
CA SER A 34 -11.19 0.94 -1.85
C SER A 34 -12.23 2.05 -1.73
N ARG A 35 -12.01 3.00 -0.80
CA ARG A 35 -12.88 4.17 -0.57
C ARG A 35 -12.02 5.42 -0.48
N PRO A 36 -11.83 6.16 -1.60
CA PRO A 36 -11.00 7.35 -1.65
C PRO A 36 -11.71 8.59 -1.09
N TYR A 37 -12.22 8.45 0.13
CA TYR A 37 -12.97 9.49 0.82
C TYR A 37 -12.69 9.44 2.33
N SER A 38 -12.34 10.57 2.93
CA SER A 38 -12.06 10.71 4.36
C SER A 38 -12.57 12.05 4.88
N ARG A 39 -13.24 12.04 6.03
CA ARG A 39 -13.60 13.26 6.76
C ARG A 39 -12.40 13.89 7.47
N MET A 40 -11.40 13.06 7.82
CA MET A 40 -10.22 13.50 8.55
C MET A 40 -9.17 14.15 7.63
N ASN A 41 -9.09 13.69 6.38
CA ASN A 41 -8.14 14.18 5.39
C ASN A 41 -8.89 14.51 4.08
N PRO A 42 -9.80 15.51 4.10
CA PRO A 42 -10.65 15.82 2.94
C PRO A 42 -9.85 16.28 1.72
N GLN A 43 -8.65 16.85 1.92
CA GLN A 43 -7.72 17.24 0.86
C GLN A 43 -7.24 16.08 -0.02
N PHE A 44 -7.38 14.85 0.46
CA PHE A 44 -7.07 13.61 -0.28
C PHE A 44 -8.32 12.86 -0.75
N ASN A 45 -9.49 13.46 -0.67
CA ASN A 45 -10.66 12.91 -1.34
C ASN A 45 -10.41 12.86 -2.85
N ARG A 46 -11.09 11.98 -3.53
CA ARG A 46 -10.79 11.63 -4.91
C ARG A 46 -10.71 12.84 -5.84
N GLU A 47 -11.68 13.73 -5.79
CA GLU A 47 -11.74 14.85 -6.74
C GLU A 47 -10.74 15.94 -6.37
N GLU A 48 -10.56 16.23 -5.07
CA GLU A 48 -9.57 17.16 -4.56
C GLU A 48 -8.14 16.72 -4.90
N LEU A 49 -7.83 15.44 -4.66
CA LEU A 49 -6.52 14.87 -4.99
C LEU A 49 -6.26 14.88 -6.51
N LYS A 50 -7.26 14.46 -7.29
CA LYS A 50 -7.16 14.45 -8.75
C LYS A 50 -6.86 15.84 -9.30
N GLU A 51 -7.51 16.88 -8.78
CA GLU A 51 -7.27 18.25 -9.20
C GLU A 51 -5.86 18.74 -8.77
N ALA A 52 -5.45 18.47 -7.54
CA ALA A 52 -4.10 18.81 -7.06
C ALA A 52 -3.00 18.16 -7.92
N LEU A 53 -3.16 16.87 -8.25
CA LEU A 53 -2.22 16.17 -9.12
C LEU A 53 -2.24 16.70 -10.55
N ARG A 54 -3.41 17.01 -11.11
CA ARG A 54 -3.56 17.62 -12.44
C ARG A 54 -2.80 18.95 -12.54
N LEU A 55 -2.93 19.82 -11.53
CA LEU A 55 -2.21 21.09 -11.45
C LEU A 55 -0.68 20.88 -11.35
N ALA A 56 -0.26 19.79 -10.76
CA ALA A 56 1.15 19.39 -10.64
C ALA A 56 1.71 18.70 -11.90
N GLY A 57 0.87 18.44 -12.93
CA GLY A 57 1.25 17.71 -14.14
C GLY A 57 1.38 16.18 -13.92
N ILE A 58 0.78 15.65 -12.84
CA ILE A 58 0.80 14.23 -12.49
C ILE A 58 -0.56 13.60 -12.84
N ALA A 59 -0.55 12.50 -13.60
CA ALA A 59 -1.78 11.79 -13.94
C ALA A 59 -2.37 11.08 -12.70
N TYR A 60 -3.70 10.98 -12.65
CA TYR A 60 -4.41 10.25 -11.60
C TYR A 60 -5.26 9.12 -12.20
N VAL A 61 -5.11 7.91 -11.67
CA VAL A 61 -5.90 6.75 -12.05
C VAL A 61 -6.48 6.11 -10.79
N PHE A 62 -7.80 5.89 -10.75
CA PHE A 62 -8.43 5.13 -9.69
C PHE A 62 -8.39 3.64 -10.01
N LEU A 63 -7.79 2.86 -9.13
CA LEU A 63 -7.69 1.40 -9.19
C LEU A 63 -8.22 0.73 -7.90
N GLY A 64 -8.93 1.49 -7.08
CA GLY A 64 -9.44 0.97 -5.80
C GLY A 64 -10.51 -0.10 -5.94
N THR A 65 -11.21 -0.16 -7.08
CA THR A 65 -12.15 -1.24 -7.40
C THR A 65 -11.41 -2.55 -7.64
N GLU A 66 -10.26 -2.48 -8.35
CA GLU A 66 -9.47 -3.65 -8.71
C GLU A 66 -8.49 -4.07 -7.61
N LEU A 67 -7.80 -3.09 -7.00
CA LEU A 67 -6.66 -3.32 -6.11
C LEU A 67 -6.91 -2.90 -4.66
N GLY A 68 -8.13 -2.49 -4.33
CA GLY A 68 -8.48 -2.10 -2.97
C GLY A 68 -8.45 -3.28 -2.00
N GLY A 69 -8.10 -3.00 -0.73
CA GLY A 69 -8.05 -4.03 0.32
C GLY A 69 -9.43 -4.44 0.88
N ARG A 70 -10.53 -4.03 0.21
CA ARG A 70 -11.91 -4.42 0.55
C ARG A 70 -12.57 -4.97 -0.70
N SER A 71 -13.13 -6.15 -0.61
CA SER A 71 -13.89 -6.77 -1.72
C SER A 71 -15.38 -6.58 -1.51
N GLU A 72 -16.15 -6.49 -2.60
CA GLU A 72 -17.60 -6.63 -2.57
C GLU A 72 -18.04 -8.10 -2.70
N ASP A 73 -17.12 -8.98 -3.08
CA ASP A 73 -17.32 -10.41 -3.19
C ASP A 73 -17.25 -11.06 -1.80
N PRO A 74 -18.34 -11.66 -1.29
CA PRO A 74 -18.37 -12.32 0.00
C PRO A 74 -17.41 -13.51 0.10
N ASP A 75 -17.08 -14.16 -1.01
CA ASP A 75 -16.15 -15.30 -1.04
C ASP A 75 -14.72 -14.89 -0.69
N CYS A 76 -14.41 -13.58 -0.77
CA CYS A 76 -13.14 -13.03 -0.31
C CYS A 76 -13.06 -12.90 1.22
N TYR A 77 -14.13 -13.23 1.96
CA TYR A 77 -14.15 -13.08 3.42
C TYR A 77 -14.13 -14.42 4.14
N GLU A 78 -13.50 -14.43 5.31
CA GLU A 78 -13.56 -15.51 6.29
C GLU A 78 -13.67 -14.92 7.68
N ASN A 79 -14.63 -15.40 8.48
CA ASN A 79 -14.92 -14.88 9.83
C ASN A 79 -15.10 -13.34 9.87
N GLY A 80 -15.66 -12.76 8.82
CA GLY A 80 -15.88 -11.33 8.69
C GLY A 80 -14.62 -10.51 8.35
N GLN A 81 -13.49 -11.14 8.01
CA GLN A 81 -12.27 -10.47 7.60
C GLN A 81 -11.90 -10.84 6.15
N VAL A 82 -11.44 -9.84 5.37
CA VAL A 82 -10.94 -10.07 4.01
C VAL A 82 -9.71 -10.98 4.06
N GLN A 83 -9.68 -11.97 3.16
CA GLN A 83 -8.56 -12.86 2.93
C GLN A 83 -7.83 -12.43 1.66
N TYR A 84 -6.60 -11.93 1.79
CA TYR A 84 -5.84 -11.38 0.65
C TYR A 84 -5.49 -12.43 -0.39
N ASP A 85 -5.27 -13.68 0.02
CA ASP A 85 -5.02 -14.77 -0.92
C ASP A 85 -6.26 -15.06 -1.80
N ARG A 86 -7.48 -14.99 -1.24
CA ARG A 86 -8.72 -15.14 -2.01
C ARG A 86 -8.93 -13.93 -2.95
N LEU A 87 -8.72 -12.72 -2.44
CA LEU A 87 -8.83 -11.49 -3.22
C LEU A 87 -7.84 -11.47 -4.39
N ALA A 88 -6.61 -11.91 -4.17
CA ALA A 88 -5.58 -12.00 -5.20
C ALA A 88 -5.91 -13.01 -6.32
N GLN A 89 -6.77 -13.99 -6.05
CA GLN A 89 -7.22 -14.97 -7.05
C GLN A 89 -8.38 -14.44 -7.93
N THR A 90 -9.00 -13.31 -7.58
CA THR A 90 -10.07 -12.74 -8.39
C THR A 90 -9.54 -12.22 -9.74
N GLU A 91 -10.39 -12.35 -10.77
CA GLU A 91 -10.09 -11.80 -12.10
C GLU A 91 -9.91 -10.27 -12.05
N LEU A 92 -10.71 -9.61 -11.20
CA LEU A 92 -10.67 -8.17 -11.01
C LEU A 92 -9.30 -7.71 -10.51
N PHE A 93 -8.74 -8.40 -9.50
CA PHE A 93 -7.43 -8.08 -8.95
C PHE A 93 -6.31 -8.33 -9.98
N ARG A 94 -6.35 -9.45 -10.70
CA ARG A 94 -5.36 -9.75 -11.74
C ARG A 94 -5.35 -8.68 -12.83
N ARG A 95 -6.53 -8.24 -13.30
CA ARG A 95 -6.66 -7.14 -14.26
C ARG A 95 -6.08 -5.83 -13.71
N GLY A 96 -6.29 -5.54 -12.42
CA GLY A 96 -5.69 -4.38 -11.78
C GLY A 96 -4.16 -4.40 -11.82
N LEU A 97 -3.54 -5.54 -11.51
CA LEU A 97 -2.08 -5.70 -11.61
C LEU A 97 -1.58 -5.54 -13.06
N ASP A 98 -2.29 -6.08 -14.04
CA ASP A 98 -1.92 -5.96 -15.45
C ASP A 98 -2.02 -4.50 -15.94
N ARG A 99 -3.02 -3.75 -15.46
CA ARG A 99 -3.14 -2.29 -15.71
C ARG A 99 -1.97 -1.51 -15.13
N VAL A 100 -1.53 -1.85 -13.90
CA VAL A 100 -0.34 -1.21 -13.29
C VAL A 100 0.90 -1.49 -14.12
N ARG A 101 1.13 -2.75 -14.52
CA ARG A 101 2.29 -3.12 -15.34
C ARG A 101 2.31 -2.41 -16.70
N ALA A 102 1.19 -2.42 -17.41
CA ALA A 102 1.07 -1.70 -18.69
C ALA A 102 1.28 -0.18 -18.53
N GLY A 103 0.71 0.41 -17.47
CA GLY A 103 0.92 1.84 -17.18
C GLY A 103 2.37 2.18 -16.85
N ALA A 104 3.09 1.28 -16.19
CA ALA A 104 4.48 1.47 -15.82
C ALA A 104 5.47 1.39 -17.01
N GLU A 105 5.01 0.96 -18.17
CA GLU A 105 5.80 1.05 -19.43
C GLU A 105 5.85 2.48 -19.96
N THR A 106 4.88 3.31 -19.61
CA THR A 106 4.73 4.69 -20.12
C THR A 106 4.99 5.75 -19.05
N TYR A 107 4.65 5.45 -17.79
CA TYR A 107 4.70 6.39 -16.68
C TYR A 107 5.63 5.90 -15.57
N SER A 108 6.26 6.85 -14.87
CA SER A 108 6.81 6.59 -13.54
C SER A 108 5.64 6.55 -12.53
N LEU A 109 5.21 5.34 -12.14
CA LEU A 109 4.00 5.12 -11.36
C LEU A 109 4.26 5.08 -9.86
N ALA A 110 3.33 5.64 -9.07
CA ALA A 110 3.22 5.40 -7.63
C ALA A 110 1.84 4.84 -7.27
N LEU A 111 1.81 3.68 -6.59
CA LEU A 111 0.61 3.17 -5.92
C LEU A 111 0.38 3.99 -4.65
N MET A 112 -0.78 4.60 -4.50
CA MET A 112 -1.09 5.47 -3.36
C MET A 112 -2.18 4.87 -2.49
N CYS A 113 -1.94 4.89 -1.17
CA CYS A 113 -2.93 4.58 -0.14
C CYS A 113 -2.92 5.60 0.99
N ALA A 114 -3.74 5.39 2.04
CA ALA A 114 -3.87 6.34 3.14
C ALA A 114 -2.77 6.18 4.20
N GLU A 115 -2.38 4.97 4.52
CA GLU A 115 -1.50 4.62 5.61
C GLU A 115 -0.08 5.13 5.36
N LYS A 116 0.56 5.71 6.41
CA LYS A 116 1.94 6.20 6.35
C LYS A 116 2.93 5.05 6.16
N GLU A 117 2.85 4.07 7.04
CA GLU A 117 3.79 2.92 7.08
C GLU A 117 3.45 1.91 5.97
N PRO A 118 4.41 1.59 5.08
CA PRO A 118 4.18 0.60 4.02
C PRO A 118 3.70 -0.76 4.53
N LEU A 119 4.31 -1.29 5.58
CA LEU A 119 3.99 -2.61 6.13
C LEU A 119 2.62 -2.67 6.82
N GLU A 120 2.03 -1.55 7.18
CA GLU A 120 0.69 -1.47 7.78
C GLU A 120 -0.41 -1.25 6.74
N CYS A 121 -0.11 -1.52 5.47
CA CYS A 121 -1.00 -1.19 4.37
C CYS A 121 -1.12 -2.33 3.35
N HIS A 122 -2.34 -2.52 2.85
CA HIS A 122 -2.62 -3.48 1.77
C HIS A 122 -1.85 -3.17 0.48
N ARG A 123 -1.47 -1.90 0.21
CA ARG A 123 -0.63 -1.56 -0.95
C ARG A 123 0.69 -2.32 -0.98
N THR A 124 1.23 -2.68 0.22
CA THR A 124 2.46 -3.45 0.37
C THR A 124 2.17 -4.94 0.53
N ILE A 125 1.35 -5.29 1.53
CA ILE A 125 1.13 -6.69 1.93
C ILE A 125 0.33 -7.48 0.88
N LEU A 126 -0.50 -6.80 0.09
CA LEU A 126 -1.26 -7.42 -1.00
C LEU A 126 -0.71 -7.01 -2.37
N VAL A 127 -0.76 -5.72 -2.74
CA VAL A 127 -0.53 -5.29 -4.12
C VAL A 127 0.93 -5.39 -4.52
N ALA A 128 1.85 -4.78 -3.74
CA ALA A 128 3.28 -4.78 -4.04
C ALA A 128 3.86 -6.20 -4.04
N ARG A 129 3.50 -7.04 -3.06
CA ARG A 129 3.87 -8.47 -3.01
C ARG A 129 3.58 -9.19 -4.34
N HIS A 130 2.40 -8.98 -4.92
CA HIS A 130 2.01 -9.65 -6.17
C HIS A 130 2.62 -9.02 -7.43
N LEU A 131 2.99 -7.75 -7.40
CA LEU A 131 3.75 -7.11 -8.48
C LEU A 131 5.22 -7.55 -8.45
N ASP A 132 5.84 -7.60 -7.26
CA ASP A 132 7.21 -8.08 -7.05
C ASP A 132 7.36 -9.53 -7.54
N ALA A 133 6.43 -10.42 -7.18
CA ALA A 133 6.38 -11.79 -7.66
C ALA A 133 6.25 -11.91 -9.20
N ARG A 134 5.85 -10.84 -9.90
CA ARG A 134 5.79 -10.72 -11.36
C ARG A 134 7.01 -10.00 -11.97
N GLY A 135 8.06 -9.77 -11.17
CA GLY A 135 9.33 -9.18 -11.60
C GLY A 135 9.31 -7.66 -11.75
N VAL A 136 8.39 -6.97 -11.06
CA VAL A 136 8.38 -5.50 -10.98
C VAL A 136 9.26 -5.06 -9.80
N ASP A 137 10.20 -4.14 -10.02
CA ASP A 137 10.97 -3.51 -8.94
C ASP A 137 10.08 -2.55 -8.15
N ILE A 138 9.88 -2.84 -6.87
CA ILE A 138 9.01 -2.04 -6.00
C ILE A 138 9.85 -1.20 -5.03
N ARG A 139 9.56 0.09 -4.99
CA ARG A 139 10.18 1.07 -4.09
C ARG A 139 9.15 1.78 -3.23
N HIS A 140 9.28 1.69 -1.92
CA HIS A 140 8.38 2.36 -0.97
C HIS A 140 8.91 3.76 -0.63
N ILE A 141 8.17 4.81 -0.98
CA ILE A 141 8.47 6.20 -0.59
C ILE A 141 7.91 6.41 0.81
N HIS A 142 8.77 6.72 1.75
CA HIS A 142 8.43 7.07 3.13
C HIS A 142 8.04 8.54 3.25
N GLY A 143 7.40 8.88 4.39
CA GLY A 143 6.89 10.23 4.61
C GLY A 143 7.96 11.33 4.76
N ASP A 144 9.22 10.98 4.87
CA ASP A 144 10.39 11.88 4.90
C ASP A 144 11.13 11.95 3.55
N GLY A 145 10.63 11.22 2.54
CA GLY A 145 11.17 11.21 1.19
C GLY A 145 12.23 10.15 0.92
N HIS A 146 12.73 9.39 1.91
CA HIS A 146 13.60 8.27 1.58
C HIS A 146 12.84 7.10 0.93
N THR A 147 13.55 6.27 0.18
CA THR A 147 12.98 5.06 -0.42
C THR A 147 13.54 3.80 0.22
N GLU A 148 12.68 2.81 0.39
CA GLU A 148 13.02 1.46 0.84
C GLU A 148 12.66 0.46 -0.27
N SER A 149 13.53 -0.50 -0.57
CA SER A 149 13.18 -1.57 -1.52
C SER A 149 12.13 -2.50 -0.90
N HIS A 150 11.36 -3.21 -1.74
CA HIS A 150 10.38 -4.18 -1.21
C HIS A 150 11.08 -5.30 -0.45
N ALA A 151 12.26 -5.74 -0.91
CA ALA A 151 13.06 -6.73 -0.21
C ALA A 151 13.47 -6.27 1.20
N ASP A 152 14.00 -5.04 1.34
CA ASP A 152 14.38 -4.48 2.64
C ASP A 152 13.16 -4.33 3.57
N ALA A 153 12.01 -3.91 3.01
CA ALA A 153 10.75 -3.81 3.76
C ALA A 153 10.30 -5.19 4.29
N VAL A 154 10.42 -6.22 3.47
CA VAL A 154 10.07 -7.60 3.86
C VAL A 154 11.03 -8.14 4.93
N GLU A 155 12.33 -7.91 4.80
CA GLU A 155 13.28 -8.25 5.86
C GLU A 155 12.99 -7.50 7.17
N ARG A 156 12.61 -6.24 7.07
CA ARG A 156 12.15 -5.45 8.22
C ARG A 156 10.88 -6.05 8.85
N LEU A 157 9.96 -6.57 8.03
CA LEU A 157 8.77 -7.28 8.51
C LEU A 157 9.17 -8.53 9.30
N LEU A 158 10.08 -9.37 8.80
CA LEU A 158 10.57 -10.55 9.50
C LEU A 158 11.13 -10.18 10.88
N ARG A 159 11.97 -9.16 10.95
CA ARG A 159 12.54 -8.67 12.22
C ARG A 159 11.46 -8.16 13.18
N GLN A 160 10.48 -7.40 12.70
CA GLN A 160 9.36 -6.90 13.51
C GLN A 160 8.49 -8.03 14.08
N LEU A 161 8.30 -9.10 13.31
CA LEU A 161 7.56 -10.28 13.73
C LEU A 161 8.40 -11.27 14.54
N ARG A 162 9.72 -11.02 14.67
CA ARG A 162 10.68 -11.92 15.32
C ARG A 162 10.71 -13.31 14.67
N LEU A 163 10.53 -13.36 13.37
CA LEU A 163 10.65 -14.58 12.59
C LEU A 163 12.12 -14.79 12.18
N PRO A 164 12.62 -16.03 12.13
CA PRO A 164 13.99 -16.29 11.75
C PRO A 164 14.21 -15.98 10.25
N GLU A 165 15.31 -15.30 9.92
CA GLU A 165 15.73 -15.12 8.53
C GLU A 165 16.17 -16.45 7.89
N ASN A 166 16.77 -17.33 8.71
CA ASN A 166 17.14 -18.67 8.34
C ASN A 166 16.57 -19.67 9.35
N ASP A 167 15.81 -20.63 8.87
CA ASP A 167 15.26 -21.73 9.66
C ASP A 167 15.84 -23.05 9.14
N MET A 168 16.24 -23.93 10.04
CA MET A 168 16.82 -25.24 9.66
C MET A 168 15.80 -26.20 9.03
N PHE A 169 14.51 -25.99 9.29
CA PHE A 169 13.42 -26.90 8.92
C PHE A 169 12.45 -26.29 7.90
N ARG A 170 12.58 -25.00 7.60
CA ARG A 170 11.66 -24.27 6.75
C ARG A 170 12.43 -23.46 5.71
N SER A 171 11.93 -23.47 4.49
CA SER A 171 12.46 -22.60 3.44
C SER A 171 12.18 -21.12 3.75
N HIS A 172 13.03 -20.24 3.24
CA HIS A 172 12.80 -18.79 3.33
C HIS A 172 11.41 -18.39 2.80
N ALA A 173 10.94 -19.04 1.72
CA ALA A 173 9.61 -18.79 1.15
C ALA A 173 8.46 -19.12 2.12
N GLU A 174 8.58 -20.20 2.92
CA GLU A 174 7.59 -20.55 3.95
C GLU A 174 7.58 -19.54 5.10
N VAL A 175 8.75 -19.07 5.52
CA VAL A 175 8.85 -18.04 6.57
C VAL A 175 8.25 -16.71 6.08
N LEU A 176 8.50 -16.33 4.83
CA LEU A 176 7.89 -15.15 4.21
C LEU A 176 6.37 -15.28 4.09
N ALA A 177 5.86 -16.44 3.69
CA ALA A 177 4.42 -16.67 3.60
C ALA A 177 3.73 -16.46 4.95
N ASP A 178 4.33 -16.97 6.03
CA ASP A 178 3.83 -16.76 7.39
C ASP A 178 3.89 -15.29 7.80
N ALA A 179 4.99 -14.58 7.47
CA ALA A 179 5.11 -13.16 7.78
C ALA A 179 3.98 -12.34 7.13
N TYR A 180 3.70 -12.60 5.86
CA TYR A 180 2.60 -11.95 5.15
C TYR A 180 1.25 -12.31 5.77
N LEU A 181 1.01 -13.58 6.09
CA LEU A 181 -0.25 -14.02 6.70
C LEU A 181 -0.47 -13.39 8.09
N ILE A 182 0.57 -13.32 8.92
CA ILE A 182 0.50 -12.68 10.24
C ILE A 182 0.19 -11.18 10.09
N GLN A 183 0.86 -10.50 9.16
CA GLN A 183 0.66 -9.07 8.94
C GLN A 183 -0.71 -8.79 8.31
N GLU A 184 -1.14 -9.60 7.35
CA GLU A 184 -2.47 -9.54 6.76
C GLU A 184 -3.56 -9.57 7.85
N ARG A 185 -3.52 -10.55 8.77
CA ARG A 185 -4.49 -10.67 9.86
C ARG A 185 -4.58 -9.42 10.75
N ARG A 186 -3.49 -8.63 10.83
CA ARG A 186 -3.46 -7.38 11.61
C ARG A 186 -4.10 -6.21 10.88
N ILE A 187 -3.97 -6.16 9.55
CA ILE A 187 -4.33 -4.97 8.76
C ILE A 187 -5.53 -5.18 7.85
N ALA A 188 -5.92 -6.43 7.54
CA ALA A 188 -7.01 -6.71 6.62
C ALA A 188 -8.35 -6.19 7.16
N TYR A 189 -9.15 -5.67 6.26
CA TYR A 189 -10.43 -5.06 6.58
C TYR A 189 -11.41 -6.07 7.18
N SER A 190 -12.05 -5.65 8.28
CA SER A 190 -13.20 -6.34 8.89
C SER A 190 -14.37 -5.36 9.01
N PRO A 191 -15.55 -5.64 8.44
CA PRO A 191 -16.74 -4.83 8.65
C PRO A 191 -17.08 -4.78 10.16
N GLY A 192 -17.16 -3.59 10.73
CA GLY A 192 -17.48 -3.39 12.15
C GLY A 192 -16.30 -3.11 13.08
N THR A 193 -15.07 -3.36 12.68
CA THR A 193 -13.88 -2.90 13.38
C THR A 193 -13.35 -1.64 12.71
N ALA A 194 -13.84 -0.47 13.14
CA ALA A 194 -13.12 0.77 12.85
C ALA A 194 -11.78 0.67 13.60
N THR A 195 -10.69 0.51 12.87
CA THR A 195 -9.34 0.49 13.45
C THR A 195 -9.13 1.83 14.15
N PRO A 196 -8.93 1.87 15.49
CA PRO A 196 -8.58 3.11 16.16
C PRO A 196 -7.17 3.50 15.69
N VAL A 197 -7.04 4.65 15.07
CA VAL A 197 -5.74 5.29 14.86
C VAL A 197 -5.19 5.61 16.24
N GLN A 198 -4.27 4.81 16.75
CA GLN A 198 -3.58 5.08 18.01
C GLN A 198 -2.64 6.27 17.80
N HIS A 199 -3.14 7.46 18.10
CA HIS A 199 -2.29 8.59 18.42
C HIS A 199 -1.63 8.31 19.79
N LYS A 200 -0.39 7.81 19.80
CA LYS A 200 0.47 8.00 20.96
C LYS A 200 0.75 9.50 21.09
N GLN A 201 0.01 10.16 21.93
CA GLN A 201 0.39 11.48 22.45
C GLN A 201 1.74 11.32 23.17
N ALA A 202 2.78 11.96 22.64
CA ALA A 202 3.99 12.20 23.39
C ALA A 202 3.62 13.14 24.54
N GLY A 203 3.58 12.62 25.77
CA GLY A 203 3.41 13.41 26.97
C GLY A 203 4.59 14.36 27.13
N ILE A 204 4.30 15.64 27.07
CA ILE A 204 5.21 16.68 27.50
C ILE A 204 5.15 16.64 29.04
N ALA A 205 6.17 16.08 29.66
CA ALA A 205 6.39 16.24 31.10
C ALA A 205 6.91 17.68 31.31
N ALA A 206 6.08 18.51 31.90
CA ALA A 206 6.53 19.74 32.53
C ALA A 206 7.15 19.39 33.88
N GLY A 207 8.40 19.77 34.11
CA GLY A 207 9.11 19.84 35.34
C GLY A 207 10.01 21.07 35.32
#